data_fa95adbf29ef61d9572334c948b2ccc2
#
_entry.id   fa95adbf29ef61d9572334c948b2ccc2
#
_cell.length_a   1.000
_cell.length_b   1.000
_cell.length_c   1.000
_cell.angle_alpha   90.00
_cell.angle_beta   90.00
_cell.angle_gamma   90.00
#
_symmetry.space_group_name_H-M   'P 1'
#
loop_
_entity.id
_entity.type
_entity.pdbx_description
1 polymer ?
#
loop_
_entity_poly.entity_id
_entity_poly.type
_entity_poly.pdbx_seq_one_letter_code
_entity_poly.pdbx_strand_id
1 'polypeptide(L)'
;MRTYSNSDFYLSAYLLAKNYRLVEHNRKQGLTTFIFESNDNIEDAVAEYYSMNAKVEPIKYGNSIRALKSIIHSYSTSTSNRGNKNEYQLHTEGRR
;
A
#
# COMPACT_ATOMS: atom_id res chain seq x y z
N MET A 1 2.21 3.35 -21.15
CA MET A 1 1.59 2.56 -20.05
C MET A 1 0.51 3.41 -19.39
N ARG A 2 -0.65 2.83 -19.20
CA ARG A 2 -1.71 3.51 -18.47
C ARG A 2 -1.55 3.21 -16.98
N THR A 3 -1.91 4.18 -16.16
CA THR A 3 -1.81 4.02 -14.72
C THR A 3 -3.12 4.41 -14.04
N TYR A 4 -3.32 3.87 -12.86
CA TYR A 4 -4.43 4.20 -11.99
C TYR A 4 -3.87 4.70 -10.67
N SER A 5 -4.23 5.91 -10.27
CA SER A 5 -3.71 6.54 -9.06
C SER A 5 -4.80 6.71 -8.04
N ASN A 6 -4.49 6.48 -6.77
CA ASN A 6 -5.43 6.77 -5.71
C ASN A 6 -4.69 6.92 -4.39
N SER A 7 -5.38 7.56 -3.43
CA SER A 7 -4.81 7.76 -2.11
C SER A 7 -5.59 7.02 -1.02
N ASP A 8 -6.48 6.12 -1.41
CA ASP A 8 -7.21 5.28 -0.48
C ASP A 8 -6.32 4.11 -0.08
N PHE A 9 -5.85 4.12 1.16
CA PHE A 9 -4.89 3.13 1.63
C PHE A 9 -5.44 1.70 1.51
N TYR A 10 -6.67 1.48 1.95
CA TYR A 10 -7.20 0.13 1.97
C TYR A 10 -7.58 -0.37 0.58
N LEU A 11 -8.04 0.52 -0.30
CA LEU A 11 -8.23 0.14 -1.69
C LEU A 11 -6.90 -0.24 -2.33
N SER A 12 -5.86 0.54 -2.05
CA SER A 12 -4.53 0.23 -2.60
C SER A 12 -4.04 -1.14 -2.11
N ALA A 13 -4.27 -1.45 -0.84
CA ALA A 13 -3.90 -2.77 -0.32
C ALA A 13 -4.69 -3.87 -1.02
N TYR A 14 -5.96 -3.63 -1.29
CA TYR A 14 -6.79 -4.59 -2.01
C TYR A 14 -6.25 -4.83 -3.42
N LEU A 15 -5.94 -3.76 -4.13
CA LEU A 15 -5.39 -3.89 -5.48
C LEU A 15 -4.07 -4.65 -5.47
N LEU A 16 -3.21 -4.34 -4.51
CA LEU A 16 -1.94 -5.05 -4.40
C LEU A 16 -2.16 -6.53 -4.13
N ALA A 17 -3.11 -6.87 -3.25
CA ALA A 17 -3.42 -8.25 -2.94
C ALA A 17 -4.04 -8.99 -4.12
N LYS A 18 -4.67 -8.27 -5.03
CA LYS A 18 -5.22 -8.84 -6.25
C LYS A 18 -4.20 -8.91 -7.37
N ASN A 19 -2.93 -8.64 -7.04
CA ASN A 19 -1.80 -8.77 -7.96
C ASN A 19 -1.72 -7.67 -9.01
N TYR A 20 -2.37 -6.54 -8.78
CA TYR A 20 -2.10 -5.37 -9.62
C TYR A 20 -0.75 -4.81 -9.24
N ARG A 21 -0.01 -4.35 -10.22
CA ARG A 21 1.37 -3.94 -10.02
C ARG A 21 1.43 -2.49 -9.55
N LEU A 22 2.04 -2.28 -8.40
CA LEU A 22 2.32 -0.94 -7.89
C LEU A 22 3.59 -0.46 -8.57
N VAL A 23 3.48 0.60 -9.37
CA VAL A 23 4.63 1.07 -10.15
C VAL A 23 5.27 2.31 -9.57
N GLU A 24 4.54 3.05 -8.74
CA GLU A 24 5.10 4.29 -8.20
C GLU A 24 4.27 4.70 -6.99
N HIS A 25 4.89 5.47 -6.11
CA HIS A 25 4.18 6.10 -5.01
C HIS A 25 4.84 7.44 -4.73
N ASN A 26 4.06 8.37 -4.22
CA ASN A 26 4.63 9.64 -3.79
C ASN A 26 3.83 10.16 -2.61
N ARG A 27 4.44 11.12 -1.89
CA ARG A 27 3.80 11.69 -0.72
C ARG A 27 3.89 13.20 -0.82
N LYS A 28 2.74 13.85 -0.61
CA LYS A 28 2.66 15.29 -0.69
C LYS A 28 1.73 15.78 0.41
N GLN A 29 2.23 16.66 1.28
CA GLN A 29 1.45 17.24 2.34
C GLN A 29 0.77 16.19 3.24
N GLY A 30 1.53 15.14 3.55
CA GLY A 30 1.03 14.10 4.43
C GLY A 30 0.15 13.05 3.77
N LEU A 31 -0.14 13.19 2.49
CA LEU A 31 -0.99 12.26 1.76
C LEU A 31 -0.15 11.42 0.80
N THR A 32 -0.26 10.11 0.91
CA THR A 32 0.45 9.21 0.01
C THR A 32 -0.47 8.77 -1.11
N THR A 33 0.02 8.91 -2.34
CA THR A 33 -0.69 8.44 -3.52
C THR A 33 0.02 7.21 -4.05
N PHE A 34 -0.75 6.17 -4.33
CA PHE A 34 -0.23 4.92 -4.88
C PHE A 34 -0.66 4.82 -6.33
N ILE A 35 0.28 4.49 -7.20
CA ILE A 35 0.07 4.49 -8.64
C ILE A 35 0.30 3.07 -9.16
N PHE A 36 -0.76 2.49 -9.72
CA PHE A 36 -0.75 1.13 -10.20
C PHE A 36 -0.76 1.10 -11.71
N GLU A 37 -0.16 0.07 -12.28
CA GLU A 37 -0.31 -0.19 -13.70
C GLU A 37 -1.77 -0.52 -13.98
N SER A 38 -2.37 0.20 -14.93
CA SER A 38 -3.78 0.02 -15.26
C SER A 38 -3.93 -0.98 -16.38
N ASN A 39 -4.77 -1.98 -16.15
CA ASN A 39 -5.18 -2.90 -17.20
C ASN A 39 -6.70 -2.89 -17.27
N ASP A 40 -7.25 -3.72 -18.12
CA ASP A 40 -8.68 -3.66 -18.41
C ASP A 40 -9.57 -3.96 -17.22
N ASN A 41 -9.02 -4.63 -16.19
CA ASN A 41 -9.81 -5.10 -15.06
C ASN A 41 -9.72 -4.24 -13.83
N ILE A 42 -8.84 -3.24 -13.79
CA ILE A 42 -8.61 -2.52 -12.54
C ILE A 42 -9.82 -1.70 -12.13
N GLU A 43 -10.53 -1.13 -13.09
CA GLU A 43 -11.72 -0.34 -12.77
C GLU A 43 -12.83 -1.22 -12.23
N ASP A 44 -12.94 -2.44 -12.73
CA ASP A 44 -13.89 -3.40 -12.17
C ASP A 44 -13.55 -3.76 -10.74
N ALA A 45 -12.27 -3.96 -10.45
CA ALA A 45 -11.83 -4.26 -9.09
C ALA A 45 -12.14 -3.11 -8.15
N VAL A 46 -11.94 -1.87 -8.59
CA VAL A 46 -12.25 -0.70 -7.78
C VAL A 46 -13.75 -0.63 -7.49
N ALA A 47 -14.56 -0.88 -8.53
CA ALA A 47 -16.02 -0.86 -8.35
C ALA A 47 -16.47 -1.95 -7.38
N GLU A 48 -15.88 -3.15 -7.47
CA GLU A 48 -16.20 -4.23 -6.54
C GLU A 48 -15.86 -3.84 -5.10
N TYR A 49 -14.71 -3.18 -4.93
CA TYR A 49 -14.30 -2.78 -3.59
C TYR A 49 -15.30 -1.82 -2.97
N TYR A 50 -15.68 -0.78 -3.70
CA TYR A 50 -16.56 0.24 -3.14
C TYR A 50 -18.01 -0.24 -3.00
N SER A 51 -18.41 -1.25 -3.77
CA SER A 51 -19.76 -1.82 -3.62
C SER A 51 -19.84 -2.89 -2.54
N MET A 52 -18.72 -3.15 -1.86
CA MET A 52 -18.64 -4.15 -0.79
C MET A 52 -18.80 -5.57 -1.30
N ASN A 53 -18.50 -5.79 -2.56
CA ASN A 53 -18.53 -7.12 -3.16
C ASN A 53 -17.13 -7.71 -3.36
N ALA A 54 -16.10 -6.98 -2.92
CA ALA A 54 -14.74 -7.42 -3.11
C ALA A 54 -14.42 -8.61 -2.23
N LYS A 55 -13.64 -9.54 -2.78
CA LYS A 55 -13.17 -10.70 -2.04
C LYS A 55 -11.68 -10.83 -2.22
N VAL A 56 -10.98 -11.13 -1.15
CA VAL A 56 -9.54 -11.27 -1.18
C VAL A 56 -9.13 -12.21 -0.07
N GLU A 57 -8.09 -12.99 -0.31
CA GLU A 57 -7.59 -13.91 0.69
C GLU A 57 -7.00 -13.12 1.86
N PRO A 58 -7.40 -13.45 3.11
CA PRO A 58 -7.05 -12.59 4.25
C PRO A 58 -5.56 -12.41 4.49
N ILE A 59 -4.77 -13.46 4.30
CA ILE A 59 -3.33 -13.36 4.54
C ILE A 59 -2.68 -12.47 3.48
N LYS A 60 -3.10 -12.60 2.23
CA LYS A 60 -2.60 -11.73 1.17
C LYS A 60 -2.95 -10.28 1.44
N TYR A 61 -4.17 -10.03 1.89
CA TYR A 61 -4.59 -8.67 2.19
C TYR A 61 -3.78 -8.10 3.35
N GLY A 62 -3.60 -8.89 4.40
CA GLY A 62 -2.78 -8.46 5.53
C GLY A 62 -1.34 -8.18 5.14
N ASN A 63 -0.76 -9.02 4.29
CA ASN A 63 0.59 -8.78 3.81
C ASN A 63 0.68 -7.50 2.98
N SER A 64 -0.33 -7.24 2.17
CA SER A 64 -0.37 -6.02 1.37
C SER A 64 -0.48 -4.78 2.24
N ILE A 65 -1.30 -4.85 3.29
CA ILE A 65 -1.39 -3.74 4.24
C ILE A 65 -0.03 -3.46 4.87
N ARG A 66 0.67 -4.50 5.31
CA ARG A 66 1.99 -4.33 5.90
C ARG A 66 2.99 -3.75 4.91
N ALA A 67 2.94 -4.20 3.67
CA ALA A 67 3.84 -3.68 2.64
C ALA A 67 3.61 -2.19 2.42
N LEU A 68 2.34 -1.76 2.33
CA LEU A 68 2.05 -0.35 2.14
C LEU A 68 2.41 0.48 3.36
N LYS A 69 2.22 -0.06 4.56
CA LYS A 69 2.65 0.64 5.77
C LYS A 69 4.17 0.84 5.78
N SER A 70 4.92 -0.14 5.31
CA SER A 70 6.37 0.00 5.22
C SER A 70 6.75 1.14 4.27
N ILE A 71 6.04 1.26 3.16
CA ILE A 71 6.29 2.35 2.23
C ILE A 71 6.03 3.70 2.90
N ILE A 72 4.90 3.83 3.60
CA ILE A 72 4.57 5.07 4.28
C ILE A 72 5.60 5.39 5.35
N HIS A 73 6.02 4.39 6.13
CA HIS A 73 7.02 4.60 7.17
C HIS A 73 8.37 5.02 6.59
N SER A 74 8.69 4.61 5.38
CA SER A 74 9.97 4.98 4.79
C SER A 74 10.07 6.49 4.54
N TYR A 75 8.94 7.16 4.32
CA TYR A 75 8.96 8.61 4.21
C TYR A 75 9.32 9.26 5.53
N SER A 76 8.81 8.72 6.63
CA SER A 76 9.11 9.26 7.95
C SER A 76 10.55 9.02 8.34
N THR A 77 11.04 7.80 8.16
CA THR A 77 12.39 7.47 8.60
C THR A 77 13.45 8.16 7.78
N SER A 78 13.16 8.48 6.54
CA SER A 78 14.15 9.15 5.69
C SER A 78 14.52 10.55 6.21
N THR A 79 13.69 11.13 7.04
CA THR A 79 14.00 12.45 7.59
C THR A 79 14.76 12.38 8.90
N SER A 80 14.69 11.27 9.63
CA SER A 80 15.30 11.21 10.94
C SER A 80 16.74 10.80 10.88
N ASN A 81 17.24 10.20 10.33
CA ASN A 81 18.60 9.84 10.30
C ASN A 81 19.07 8.87 11.23
N ARG A 82 19.07 8.66 11.62
CA ARG A 82 19.20 7.87 12.19
C ARG A 82 19.15 6.96 12.65
N GLY A 83 19.14 6.70 12.96
CA GLY A 83 18.85 5.89 13.40
C GLY A 83 18.70 5.02 13.87
N ASN A 84 18.66 4.97 14.25
CA ASN A 84 18.27 4.23 14.67
C ASN A 84 18.14 3.25 14.72
N LYS A 85 18.05 2.90 14.93
CA LYS A 85 17.64 2.18 14.86
C LYS A 85 17.17 1.30 14.96
N ASN A 86 17.01 1.12 15.23
CA ASN A 86 16.08 0.41 15.14
C ASN A 86 15.53 -0.05 15.41
N GLU A 87 15.26 -0.09 15.77
CA GLU A 87 14.19 -0.36 15.74
C GLU A 87 13.70 -0.91 15.83
N TYR A 88 13.91 -1.29 16.25
CA TYR A 88 12.86 -1.77 15.99
C TYR A 88 12.68 -2.44 15.76
N GLN A 89 12.80 -2.61 16.04
CA GLN A 89 12.03 -3.00 15.58
C GLN A 89 11.62 -3.55 15.53
N LEU A 90 11.83 -3.76 16.21
CA LEU A 90 10.87 -4.13 16.01
C LEU A 90 10.55 -4.49 16.16
N HIS A 91 10.69 -4.69 16.70
CA HIS A 91 9.75 -4.88 16.48
C HIS A 91 9.43 -5.19 16.32
N THR A 92 9.78 -5.41 17.08
CA THR A 92 8.95 -5.51 16.72
C THR A 92 8.85 -6.04 16.49
N GLU A 93 9.14 -6.30 16.95
CA GLU A 93 8.53 -6.58 16.55
C GLU A 93 8.29 -6.93 16.33
N GLY A 94 8.86 -7.05 16.94
CA GLY A 94 8.07 -7.17 16.62
C GLY A 94 8.01 -7.51 16.64
N ARG A 95 8.01 -7.63 17.08
CA ARG A 95 7.39 -7.66 16.90
C ARG A 95 7.11 -7.82 16.80
N ARG A 96 7.44 -8.10 17.25
CA ARG A 96 6.64 -8.08 16.89
C ARG A 96 6.31 -8.15 16.80
#